data_e67de729b3ed9e537995d593ae285b15
#
_entry.id   e67de729b3ed9e537995d593ae285b15
#
_cell.length_a   1.000
_cell.length_b   1.000
_cell.length_c   1.000
_cell.angle_alpha   90.00
_cell.angle_beta   90.00
_cell.angle_gamma   90.00
#
_symmetry.space_group_name_H-M   'P 1'
#
loop_
_entity.id
_entity.type
_entity.pdbx_description
1 polymer ?
#
loop_
_entity_poly.entity_id
_entity_poly.type
_entity_poly.pdbx_seq_one_letter_code
_entity_poly.pdbx_strand_id
1 'polypeptide(L)'
;MKKIMQRLVAASFAICAAAAVLASCAGACKNKEKAAPAVVSEELIRTSQSWDGVPLPDYLQGRPELVAVKYEFPAGQKLGWHHHPVMNYGILVQGELTIIGLDGKEKVVHEGEAVVEMVNTIHHGENRGTKPVILYMFYLSQEGVPLAVQHPEIPLD
;
A
#
# COMPACT_ATOMS: atom_id res chain seq x y z
N MET A 1 -36.13 -47.49 -53.18
CA MET A 1 -36.58 -48.87 -53.35
C MET A 1 -36.72 -49.49 -51.98
N LYS A 2 -37.97 -49.71 -51.58
CA LYS A 2 -38.52 -51.02 -51.08
C LYS A 2 -37.80 -51.60 -49.88
N LYS A 3 -38.39 -51.99 -48.79
CA LYS A 3 -39.75 -52.27 -48.27
C LYS A 3 -39.57 -52.61 -46.81
N ILE A 4 -40.36 -52.06 -45.87
CA ILE A 4 -41.59 -52.64 -45.27
C ILE A 4 -41.39 -54.03 -44.65
N MET A 5 -41.69 -54.11 -43.43
CA MET A 5 -42.68 -54.97 -42.74
C MET A 5 -42.19 -55.41 -41.35
N GLN A 6 -42.76 -55.01 -40.29
CA GLN A 6 -44.00 -55.34 -39.60
C GLN A 6 -43.99 -56.70 -38.84
N ARG A 7 -44.42 -56.54 -37.60
CA ARG A 7 -45.21 -57.45 -36.72
C ARG A 7 -44.37 -58.39 -35.82
N LEU A 8 -44.82 -58.79 -34.68
CA LEU A 8 -45.97 -58.52 -33.75
C LEU A 8 -45.66 -59.27 -32.42
N VAL A 9 -46.04 -58.68 -31.34
CA VAL A 9 -46.67 -59.24 -30.12
C VAL A 9 -46.18 -60.56 -29.50
N ALA A 10 -45.81 -60.51 -28.24
CA ALA A 10 -46.43 -61.34 -27.23
C ALA A 10 -46.15 -60.80 -25.83
N ALA A 11 -47.22 -60.54 -25.13
CA ALA A 11 -47.28 -60.21 -23.72
C ALA A 11 -47.05 -61.45 -22.87
N SER A 12 -46.35 -61.35 -21.76
CA SER A 12 -46.52 -62.28 -20.64
C SER A 12 -46.25 -61.51 -19.34
N PHE A 13 -47.26 -61.53 -18.52
CA PHE A 13 -47.31 -61.13 -17.15
C PHE A 13 -46.40 -62.00 -16.27
N ALA A 14 -45.62 -61.40 -15.41
CA ALA A 14 -45.25 -62.00 -14.14
C ALA A 14 -45.00 -60.95 -13.07
N ILE A 15 -45.63 -61.22 -12.01
CA ILE A 15 -45.89 -60.43 -10.79
C ILE A 15 -44.70 -60.56 -9.83
N CYS A 16 -44.57 -59.52 -8.98
CA CYS A 16 -43.94 -59.46 -7.65
C CYS A 16 -42.43 -59.38 -7.52
N ALA A 17 -41.93 -58.27 -7.01
CA ALA A 17 -41.66 -58.11 -5.59
C ALA A 17 -41.17 -56.67 -5.31
N ALA A 18 -41.89 -55.98 -4.44
CA ALA A 18 -41.48 -54.70 -3.88
C ALA A 18 -40.31 -54.93 -2.92
N ALA A 19 -39.14 -54.47 -3.30
CA ALA A 19 -38.02 -54.22 -2.38
C ALA A 19 -37.79 -52.75 -2.31
N ALA A 20 -38.33 -52.11 -1.27
CA ALA A 20 -38.06 -50.70 -0.92
C ALA A 20 -36.58 -50.61 -0.48
N VAL A 21 -35.72 -50.19 -1.38
CA VAL A 21 -34.35 -49.77 -1.03
C VAL A 21 -34.47 -48.33 -0.61
N LEU A 22 -34.48 -48.10 0.71
CA LEU A 22 -34.24 -46.78 1.29
C LEU A 22 -32.82 -46.34 0.97
N ALA A 23 -32.65 -45.69 -0.15
CA ALA A 23 -31.38 -44.97 -0.45
C ALA A 23 -31.31 -43.77 0.51
N SER A 24 -30.62 -43.99 1.64
CA SER A 24 -30.22 -42.93 2.55
C SER A 24 -29.30 -42.01 1.78
N CYS A 25 -29.85 -40.89 1.29
CA CYS A 25 -29.05 -39.77 0.80
C CYS A 25 -28.36 -39.14 2.00
N ALA A 26 -27.25 -39.74 2.44
CA ALA A 26 -26.30 -39.01 3.26
C ALA A 26 -25.67 -37.94 2.40
N GLY A 27 -26.31 -36.76 2.32
CA GLY A 27 -25.75 -35.55 1.78
C GLY A 27 -24.49 -35.22 2.58
N ALA A 28 -23.34 -35.58 2.03
CA ALA A 28 -22.07 -35.10 2.55
C ALA A 28 -22.07 -33.57 2.41
N CYS A 29 -22.45 -32.87 3.48
CA CYS A 29 -22.12 -31.47 3.62
C CYS A 29 -20.60 -31.35 3.53
N LYS A 30 -20.10 -31.06 2.32
CA LYS A 30 -18.73 -30.60 2.15
C LYS A 30 -18.66 -29.25 2.85
N ASN A 31 -18.21 -29.22 4.10
CA ASN A 31 -17.75 -28.01 4.72
C ASN A 31 -16.71 -27.43 3.78
N LYS A 32 -17.06 -26.34 3.07
CA LYS A 32 -16.05 -25.52 2.38
C LYS A 32 -15.19 -24.95 3.48
N GLU A 33 -14.06 -25.57 3.70
CA GLU A 33 -13.01 -25.03 4.55
C GLU A 33 -12.70 -23.65 4.00
N LYS A 34 -12.98 -22.61 4.80
CA LYS A 34 -12.73 -21.23 4.42
C LYS A 34 -11.21 -21.10 4.31
N ALA A 35 -10.70 -20.96 3.09
CA ALA A 35 -9.27 -20.78 2.88
C ALA A 35 -8.74 -19.67 3.81
N ALA A 36 -7.59 -19.93 4.44
CA ALA A 36 -6.94 -18.93 5.27
C ALA A 36 -6.70 -17.65 4.46
N PRO A 37 -6.86 -16.46 5.06
CA PRO A 37 -6.61 -15.22 4.36
C PRO A 37 -5.18 -15.19 3.84
N ALA A 38 -5.03 -14.88 2.55
CA ALA A 38 -3.73 -14.76 1.90
C ALA A 38 -3.05 -13.45 2.31
N VAL A 39 -1.70 -13.43 2.27
CA VAL A 39 -0.93 -12.18 2.41
C VAL A 39 -1.20 -11.31 1.20
N VAL A 40 -1.58 -10.06 1.45
CA VAL A 40 -1.76 -9.04 0.41
C VAL A 40 -0.57 -8.09 0.48
N SER A 41 0.00 -7.72 -0.67
CA SER A 41 1.05 -6.72 -0.79
C SER A 41 0.60 -5.61 -1.74
N GLU A 42 0.92 -4.38 -1.38
CA GLU A 42 0.64 -3.19 -2.18
C GLU A 42 1.94 -2.39 -2.32
N GLU A 43 2.24 -1.94 -3.54
CA GLU A 43 3.36 -1.03 -3.80
C GLU A 43 2.85 0.40 -3.63
N LEU A 44 3.26 1.08 -2.55
CA LEU A 44 2.79 2.44 -2.26
C LEU A 44 3.45 3.49 -3.14
N ILE A 45 4.73 3.29 -3.51
CA ILE A 45 5.46 4.21 -4.39
C ILE A 45 6.61 3.50 -5.09
N ARG A 46 6.84 3.85 -6.35
CA ARG A 46 8.03 3.51 -7.13
C ARG A 46 8.41 4.70 -7.98
N THR A 47 9.54 5.33 -7.69
CA THR A 47 9.97 6.54 -8.39
C THR A 47 11.49 6.68 -8.37
N SER A 48 12.04 7.40 -9.34
CA SER A 48 13.41 7.91 -9.36
C SER A 48 13.46 9.44 -9.25
N GLN A 49 12.37 10.04 -8.77
CA GLN A 49 12.23 11.49 -8.61
C GLN A 49 11.63 11.78 -7.24
N SER A 50 11.96 12.93 -6.67
CA SER A 50 11.25 13.53 -5.54
C SER A 50 9.84 14.00 -5.93
N TRP A 51 9.02 14.35 -4.95
CA TRP A 51 7.64 14.74 -5.18
C TRP A 51 7.47 15.97 -6.10
N ASP A 52 8.48 16.82 -6.20
CA ASP A 52 8.50 18.01 -7.07
C ASP A 52 8.97 17.71 -8.50
N GLY A 53 9.28 16.44 -8.80
CA GLY A 53 9.70 15.96 -10.12
C GLY A 53 11.19 16.06 -10.39
N VAL A 54 12.01 16.45 -9.42
CA VAL A 54 13.47 16.50 -9.56
C VAL A 54 14.05 15.09 -9.47
N PRO A 55 14.92 14.67 -10.41
CA PRO A 55 15.58 13.37 -10.33
C PRO A 55 16.37 13.20 -9.03
N LEU A 56 16.26 12.01 -8.43
CA LEU A 56 17.06 11.65 -7.26
C LEU A 56 18.54 11.57 -7.65
N PRO A 57 19.45 11.98 -6.77
CA PRO A 57 20.90 11.84 -7.01
C PRO A 57 21.34 10.38 -6.98
N ASP A 58 22.56 10.12 -7.43
CA ASP A 58 23.23 8.84 -7.21
C ASP A 58 23.36 8.54 -5.71
N TYR A 59 23.47 7.26 -5.36
CA TYR A 59 23.74 6.84 -4.00
C TYR A 59 25.08 7.38 -3.51
N LEU A 60 25.14 7.77 -2.24
CA LEU A 60 26.38 8.12 -1.59
C LEU A 60 27.38 6.95 -1.64
N GLN A 61 28.66 7.26 -1.81
CA GLN A 61 29.71 6.24 -2.00
C GLN A 61 30.39 5.80 -0.70
N GLY A 62 29.96 6.35 0.44
CA GLY A 62 30.48 6.02 1.77
C GLY A 62 29.84 4.77 2.36
N ARG A 63 30.19 4.48 3.61
CA ARG A 63 29.59 3.38 4.36
C ARG A 63 28.11 3.67 4.63
N PRO A 64 27.19 2.81 4.19
CA PRO A 64 25.75 3.05 4.35
C PRO A 64 25.32 3.16 5.81
N GLU A 65 24.44 4.12 6.10
CA GLU A 65 23.73 4.27 7.35
C GLU A 65 22.24 4.43 7.04
N LEU A 66 21.43 3.53 7.54
CA LEU A 66 19.97 3.58 7.39
C LEU A 66 19.34 4.07 8.68
N VAL A 67 18.57 5.13 8.59
CA VAL A 67 17.92 5.73 9.75
C VAL A 67 16.42 5.80 9.55
N ALA A 68 15.65 5.37 10.55
CA ALA A 68 14.19 5.53 10.59
C ALA A 68 13.83 6.51 11.70
N VAL A 69 13.03 7.50 11.38
CA VAL A 69 12.56 8.53 12.32
C VAL A 69 11.03 8.57 12.31
N LYS A 70 10.44 8.56 13.50
CA LYS A 70 9.02 8.90 13.68
C LYS A 70 8.89 10.38 13.99
N TYR A 71 8.18 11.10 13.16
CA TYR A 71 7.73 12.46 13.45
C TYR A 71 6.29 12.46 13.93
N GLU A 72 6.02 13.32 14.91
CA GLU A 72 4.67 13.62 15.38
C GLU A 72 4.49 15.13 15.34
N PHE A 73 3.59 15.61 14.48
CA PHE A 73 3.25 17.03 14.36
C PHE A 73 1.93 17.27 15.08
N PRO A 74 1.92 17.94 16.23
CA PRO A 74 0.68 18.42 16.81
C PRO A 74 -0.10 19.30 15.80
N ALA A 75 -1.40 19.47 16.04
CA ALA A 75 -2.23 20.34 15.21
C ALA A 75 -1.65 21.75 15.11
N GLY A 76 -1.56 22.30 13.89
CA GLY A 76 -1.05 23.62 13.61
C GLY A 76 0.47 23.80 13.73
N GLN A 77 1.23 22.72 13.97
CA GLN A 77 2.69 22.81 14.09
C GLN A 77 3.39 22.76 12.74
N LYS A 78 4.52 23.46 12.65
CA LYS A 78 5.41 23.52 11.50
C LYS A 78 6.82 23.08 11.93
N LEU A 79 7.56 22.42 11.02
CA LEU A 79 9.02 22.30 11.13
C LEU A 79 9.67 23.59 10.64
N GLY A 80 10.89 23.88 11.13
CA GLY A 80 11.74 24.90 10.55
C GLY A 80 12.15 24.58 9.12
N TRP A 81 12.51 25.62 8.36
CA TRP A 81 13.10 25.45 7.05
C TRP A 81 14.38 24.63 7.13
N HIS A 82 14.49 23.61 6.29
CA HIS A 82 15.62 22.70 6.26
C HIS A 82 15.78 22.08 4.87
N HIS A 83 16.92 21.42 4.65
CA HIS A 83 17.09 20.54 3.50
C HIS A 83 17.71 19.22 3.96
N HIS A 84 17.54 18.18 3.16
CA HIS A 84 18.16 16.88 3.37
C HIS A 84 19.32 16.70 2.39
N PRO A 85 20.57 16.50 2.86
CA PRO A 85 21.70 16.17 1.97
C PRO A 85 21.68 14.71 1.51
N VAL A 86 20.72 13.92 1.97
CA VAL A 86 20.56 12.49 1.71
C VAL A 86 19.17 12.18 1.19
N MET A 87 19.04 11.11 0.40
CA MET A 87 17.73 10.63 -0.03
C MET A 87 16.91 10.15 1.15
N ASN A 88 15.64 10.48 1.13
CA ASN A 88 14.70 9.99 2.12
C ASN A 88 13.31 9.81 1.51
N TYR A 89 12.53 8.93 2.12
CA TYR A 89 11.13 8.72 1.79
C TYR A 89 10.36 8.42 3.07
N GLY A 90 9.07 8.71 3.06
CA GLY A 90 8.23 8.50 4.23
C GLY A 90 6.89 7.89 3.89
N ILE A 91 6.22 7.41 4.94
CA ILE A 91 4.84 6.94 4.90
C ILE A 91 4.06 7.70 5.96
N LEU A 92 3.00 8.38 5.53
CA LEU A 92 2.08 9.06 6.44
C LEU A 92 1.09 8.04 6.98
N VAL A 93 1.16 7.76 8.28
CA VAL A 93 0.29 6.74 8.91
C VAL A 93 -0.89 7.34 9.63
N GLN A 94 -0.92 8.66 9.81
CA GLN A 94 -2.06 9.37 10.40
C GLN A 94 -2.08 10.83 9.98
N GLY A 95 -3.26 11.31 9.59
CA GLY A 95 -3.55 12.71 9.33
C GLY A 95 -3.21 13.17 7.90
N GLU A 96 -2.86 14.44 7.77
CA GLU A 96 -2.51 15.10 6.51
C GLU A 96 -1.36 16.08 6.74
N LEU A 97 -0.28 15.95 5.98
CA LEU A 97 0.90 16.80 6.05
C LEU A 97 1.04 17.60 4.76
N THR A 98 1.27 18.90 4.87
CA THR A 98 1.65 19.73 3.74
C THR A 98 3.16 19.95 3.78
N ILE A 99 3.85 19.60 2.69
CA ILE A 99 5.27 19.90 2.47
C ILE A 99 5.36 21.10 1.53
N ILE A 100 6.17 22.08 1.89
CA ILE A 100 6.26 23.36 1.18
C ILE A 100 7.72 23.64 0.84
N GLY A 101 8.00 23.75 -0.46
CA GLY A 101 9.31 24.18 -0.96
C GLY A 101 9.51 25.69 -0.82
N LEU A 102 10.77 26.14 -0.72
CA LEU A 102 11.08 27.57 -0.65
C LEU A 102 10.62 28.34 -1.92
N ASP A 103 10.42 27.63 -3.02
CA ASP A 103 9.86 28.18 -4.27
C ASP A 103 8.32 28.32 -4.25
N GLY A 104 7.69 27.98 -3.12
CA GLY A 104 6.25 28.04 -2.92
C GLY A 104 5.46 26.85 -3.48
N LYS A 105 6.10 25.85 -4.03
CA LYS A 105 5.41 24.60 -4.39
C LYS A 105 4.97 23.87 -3.15
N GLU A 106 3.79 23.27 -3.22
CA GLU A 106 3.23 22.49 -2.13
C GLU A 106 2.90 21.06 -2.56
N LYS A 107 3.10 20.10 -1.65
CA LYS A 107 2.63 18.74 -1.74
C LYS A 107 1.83 18.40 -0.48
N VAL A 108 0.56 18.08 -0.66
CA VAL A 108 -0.26 17.48 0.41
C VAL A 108 -0.09 15.97 0.35
N VAL A 109 0.24 15.36 1.48
CA VAL A 109 0.37 13.93 1.69
C VAL A 109 -0.75 13.47 2.61
N HIS A 110 -1.51 12.46 2.21
CA HIS A 110 -2.62 11.91 2.99
C HIS A 110 -2.25 10.61 3.71
N GLU A 111 -3.06 10.25 4.69
CA GLU A 111 -2.91 8.98 5.42
C GLU A 111 -2.86 7.78 4.46
N GLY A 112 -1.87 6.91 4.64
CA GLY A 112 -1.58 5.76 3.79
C GLY A 112 -0.68 6.07 2.59
N GLU A 113 -0.43 7.34 2.24
CA GLU A 113 0.45 7.71 1.13
C GLU A 113 1.92 7.66 1.52
N ALA A 114 2.75 7.30 0.53
CA ALA A 114 4.19 7.45 0.60
C ALA A 114 4.64 8.71 -0.16
N VAL A 115 5.72 9.33 0.32
CA VAL A 115 6.34 10.50 -0.30
C VAL A 115 7.85 10.34 -0.34
N VAL A 116 8.48 10.77 -1.44
CA VAL A 116 9.93 10.94 -1.54
C VAL A 116 10.22 12.44 -1.49
N GLU A 117 10.98 12.88 -0.48
CA GLU A 117 11.28 14.28 -0.29
C GLU A 117 12.41 14.78 -1.21
N MET A 118 12.51 16.09 -1.28
CA MET A 118 13.53 16.78 -2.07
C MET A 118 14.91 16.65 -1.43
N VAL A 119 15.92 16.36 -2.24
CA VAL A 119 17.33 16.33 -1.80
C VAL A 119 17.99 17.68 -2.09
N ASN A 120 18.72 18.23 -1.13
CA ASN A 120 19.41 19.53 -1.20
C ASN A 120 18.51 20.72 -1.57
N THR A 121 17.21 20.60 -1.40
CA THR A 121 16.22 21.66 -1.66
C THR A 121 15.56 22.07 -0.36
N ILE A 122 15.56 23.38 -0.07
CA ILE A 122 15.02 23.91 1.18
C ILE A 122 13.50 23.81 1.17
N HIS A 123 12.96 23.23 2.23
CA HIS A 123 11.53 23.03 2.43
C HIS A 123 11.19 22.94 3.92
N HIS A 124 9.92 22.91 4.22
CA HIS A 124 9.41 22.57 5.54
C HIS A 124 8.11 21.76 5.44
N GLY A 125 7.76 21.06 6.52
CA GLY A 125 6.49 20.38 6.67
C GLY A 125 5.59 21.10 7.67
N GLU A 126 4.28 21.13 7.43
CA GLU A 126 3.33 21.66 8.39
C GLU A 126 2.05 20.82 8.47
N ASN A 127 1.51 20.74 9.69
CA ASN A 127 0.19 20.18 9.95
C ASN A 127 -0.84 21.31 9.98
N ARG A 128 -1.55 21.51 8.89
CA ARG A 128 -2.65 22.51 8.76
C ARG A 128 -3.97 21.99 9.36
N GLY A 129 -4.01 20.73 9.79
CA GLY A 129 -5.20 20.10 10.31
C GLY A 129 -5.43 20.33 11.80
N THR A 130 -6.48 19.68 12.33
CA THR A 130 -6.88 19.78 13.75
C THR A 130 -6.52 18.52 14.56
N LYS A 131 -5.94 17.51 13.93
CA LYS A 131 -5.49 16.26 14.55
C LYS A 131 -3.98 16.12 14.41
N PRO A 132 -3.31 15.38 15.30
CA PRO A 132 -1.89 15.09 15.13
C PRO A 132 -1.61 14.33 13.82
N VAL A 133 -0.47 14.65 13.20
CA VAL A 133 0.09 13.92 12.06
C VAL A 133 1.19 13.00 12.54
N ILE A 134 1.21 11.75 12.06
CA ILE A 134 2.29 10.79 12.32
C ILE A 134 2.89 10.36 11.00
N LEU A 135 4.19 10.64 10.85
CA LEU A 135 4.99 10.35 9.68
C LEU A 135 6.19 9.48 10.07
N TYR A 136 6.42 8.38 9.36
CA TYR A 136 7.67 7.63 9.44
C TYR A 136 8.53 7.97 8.23
N MET A 137 9.74 8.47 8.50
CA MET A 137 10.74 8.80 7.49
C MET A 137 11.90 7.82 7.54
N PHE A 138 12.37 7.41 6.38
CA PHE A 138 13.49 6.51 6.18
C PHE A 138 14.57 7.21 5.35
N TYR A 139 15.76 7.31 5.91
CA TYR A 139 16.89 7.99 5.30
C TYR A 139 17.92 6.99 4.80
N LEU A 140 18.35 7.16 3.54
CA LEU A 140 19.44 6.41 2.93
C LEU A 140 20.71 7.27 3.01
N SER A 141 21.35 7.21 4.16
CA SER A 141 22.49 8.05 4.53
C SER A 141 23.82 7.28 4.45
N GLN A 142 24.88 7.94 4.84
CA GLN A 142 26.18 7.35 5.15
C GLN A 142 26.75 7.93 6.44
N GLU A 143 27.64 7.20 7.10
CA GLU A 143 28.28 7.63 8.35
C GLU A 143 28.85 9.05 8.23
N GLY A 144 28.51 9.92 9.20
CA GLY A 144 29.02 11.30 9.30
C GLY A 144 28.26 12.33 8.47
N VAL A 145 27.21 11.95 7.72
CA VAL A 145 26.37 12.90 6.97
C VAL A 145 25.12 13.23 7.79
N PRO A 146 24.80 14.50 8.03
CA PRO A 146 23.58 14.87 8.76
C PRO A 146 22.33 14.50 7.94
N LEU A 147 21.25 14.11 8.64
CA LEU A 147 19.98 13.80 8.00
C LEU A 147 19.25 15.06 7.50
N ALA A 148 19.45 16.18 8.18
CA ALA A 148 18.89 17.47 7.82
C ALA A 148 19.82 18.60 8.22
N VAL A 149 19.81 19.68 7.45
CA VAL A 149 20.50 20.95 7.72
C VAL A 149 19.43 22.02 7.89
N GLN A 150 19.42 22.67 9.04
CA GLN A 150 18.44 23.70 9.38
C GLN A 150 18.81 25.07 8.80
N HIS A 151 17.81 25.90 8.48
CA HIS A 151 17.92 27.24 7.96
C HIS A 151 17.17 28.25 8.86
N PRO A 152 17.68 28.48 10.11
CA PRO A 152 17.00 29.36 11.07
C PRO A 152 16.98 30.84 10.61
N GLU A 153 17.80 31.20 9.64
CA GLU A 153 17.82 32.53 9.02
C GLU A 153 16.61 32.83 8.13
N ILE A 154 15.86 31.81 7.74
CA ILE A 154 14.64 31.94 6.93
C ILE A 154 13.43 31.97 7.87
N PRO A 155 12.68 33.07 7.94
CA PRO A 155 11.50 33.15 8.81
C PRO A 155 10.41 32.17 8.35
N LEU A 156 9.72 31.59 9.33
CA LEU A 156 8.46 30.87 9.10
C LEU A 156 7.31 31.87 9.33
N ASP A 157 6.55 32.13 8.30
CA ASP A 157 5.35 32.97 8.37
C ASP A 157 4.18 32.26 9.09
#